data_2e700c68ab1394391effb8c9d4ff59e2
#
_entry.id   2e700c68ab1394391effb8c9d4ff59e2
#
_cell.length_a   1.000
_cell.length_b   1.000
_cell.length_c   1.000
_cell.angle_alpha   90.00
_cell.angle_beta   90.00
_cell.angle_gamma   90.00
#
_symmetry.space_group_name_H-M   'P 1'
#
loop_
_entity.id
_entity.type
_entity.pdbx_description
1 polymer ?
#
loop_
_entity_poly.entity_id
_entity_poly.type
_entity_poly.pdbx_seq_one_letter_code
_entity_poly.pdbx_strand_id
1 'polypeptide(L)'
;DVYKRQGLYIPGGTAPLFSTVLMLAVPARIAGCKEIVLCTPPGRDGKVHPAVLFAAKVAGVNRIFKAGGIQAIAAMAYGTESVPKVYKIFGPGNQYVTAAKQLVSLRDVAIDMPAGPSEVEVLADETANPVFVAADLLSQAEHGVDSQAILITTSVELQQAVKVEVECQLALL
;
A
#
# COMPACT_ATOMS: atom_id res chain seq x y z
N ASP A 1 13.67 21.74 10.40
CA ASP A 1 13.93 21.12 9.08
C ASP A 1 13.24 19.76 8.87
N VAL A 2 12.09 19.57 9.52
CA VAL A 2 11.29 18.32 9.49
C VAL A 2 10.85 17.92 8.06
N TYR A 3 10.84 18.86 7.13
CA TYR A 3 10.33 18.65 5.77
C TYR A 3 11.42 18.41 4.72
N LYS A 4 12.67 18.19 5.12
CA LYS A 4 13.76 18.11 4.13
C LYS A 4 13.78 16.81 3.37
N ARG A 5 13.57 15.66 4.02
CA ARG A 5 13.68 14.34 3.39
C ARG A 5 12.62 13.39 3.90
N GLN A 6 11.81 12.87 3.00
CA GLN A 6 10.77 11.89 3.32
C GLN A 6 11.12 10.54 2.70
N GLY A 7 10.91 9.47 3.47
CA GLY A 7 11.04 8.10 3.03
C GLY A 7 9.68 7.52 2.66
N LEU A 8 9.59 6.94 1.50
CA LEU A 8 8.40 6.24 1.01
C LEU A 8 8.73 4.77 0.84
N TYR A 9 7.90 3.92 1.39
CA TYR A 9 7.98 2.48 1.20
C TYR A 9 6.84 2.01 0.30
N ILE A 10 7.18 1.36 -0.80
CA ILE A 10 6.21 0.75 -1.71
C ILE A 10 6.40 -0.75 -1.64
N PRO A 11 5.41 -1.51 -1.16
CA PRO A 11 5.54 -2.95 -1.10
C PRO A 11 5.63 -3.56 -2.50
N GLY A 12 6.35 -4.67 -2.59
CA GLY A 12 6.26 -5.57 -3.74
C GLY A 12 5.11 -6.53 -3.56
N GLY A 13 4.60 -7.06 -4.63
CA GLY A 13 3.51 -8.03 -4.61
C GLY A 13 3.24 -8.56 -6.01
N THR A 14 2.09 -9.20 -6.17
CA THR A 14 1.62 -9.73 -7.45
C THR A 14 1.26 -8.63 -8.45
N ALA A 15 0.83 -7.45 -7.95
CA ALA A 15 0.49 -6.29 -8.78
C ALA A 15 1.44 -5.11 -8.52
N PRO A 16 1.75 -4.30 -9.54
CA PRO A 16 2.56 -3.10 -9.37
C PRO A 16 1.75 -1.98 -8.71
N LEU A 17 2.09 -1.63 -7.47
CA LEU A 17 1.38 -0.62 -6.67
C LEU A 17 1.81 0.81 -7.06
N PHE A 18 1.67 1.18 -8.33
CA PHE A 18 2.01 2.52 -8.81
C PHE A 18 1.09 3.61 -8.24
N SER A 19 -0.15 3.28 -7.93
CA SER A 19 -1.09 4.20 -7.27
C SER A 19 -0.59 4.60 -5.88
N THR A 20 -0.04 3.67 -5.12
CA THR A 20 0.58 3.95 -3.81
C THR A 20 1.72 4.95 -3.92
N VAL A 21 2.51 4.89 -5.00
CA VAL A 21 3.56 5.90 -5.27
C VAL A 21 2.95 7.29 -5.38
N LEU A 22 1.87 7.43 -6.17
CA LEU A 22 1.19 8.72 -6.35
C LEU A 22 0.56 9.20 -5.04
N MET A 23 -0.12 8.32 -4.31
CA MET A 23 -0.77 8.64 -3.03
C MET A 23 0.20 9.12 -1.96
N LEU A 24 1.46 8.70 -2.01
CA LEU A 24 2.48 9.09 -1.02
C LEU A 24 3.36 10.25 -1.52
N ALA A 25 3.82 10.20 -2.76
CA ALA A 25 4.77 11.17 -3.28
C ALA A 25 4.14 12.52 -3.64
N VAL A 26 2.92 12.54 -4.17
CA VAL A 26 2.23 13.80 -4.51
C VAL A 26 1.97 14.66 -3.26
N PRO A 27 1.38 14.11 -2.16
CA PRO A 27 1.25 14.89 -0.93
C PRO A 27 2.59 15.36 -0.34
N ALA A 28 3.63 14.50 -0.39
CA ALA A 28 4.96 14.89 0.08
C ALA A 28 5.52 16.08 -0.70
N ARG A 29 5.34 16.09 -2.02
CA ARG A 29 5.75 17.20 -2.89
C ARG A 29 4.95 18.48 -2.61
N ILE A 30 3.62 18.37 -2.46
CA ILE A 30 2.75 19.51 -2.13
C ILE A 30 3.12 20.10 -0.77
N ALA A 31 3.47 19.25 0.20
CA ALA A 31 3.97 19.67 1.51
C ALA A 31 5.36 20.31 1.49
N GLY A 32 5.99 20.41 0.32
CA GLY A 32 7.28 21.09 0.16
C GLY A 32 8.49 20.25 0.56
N CYS A 33 8.37 18.91 0.61
CA CYS A 33 9.51 18.05 0.86
C CYS A 33 10.55 18.19 -0.26
N LYS A 34 11.75 18.57 0.10
CA LYS A 34 12.83 18.84 -0.88
C LYS A 34 13.44 17.56 -1.46
N GLU A 35 13.43 16.48 -0.67
CA GLU A 35 13.97 15.19 -1.07
C GLU A 35 12.98 14.08 -0.71
N ILE A 36 12.56 13.34 -1.72
CA ILE A 36 11.67 12.19 -1.60
C ILE A 36 12.46 10.94 -1.99
N VAL A 37 12.66 10.07 -1.02
CA VAL A 37 13.40 8.80 -1.16
C VAL A 37 12.36 7.67 -1.18
N LEU A 38 12.43 6.80 -2.17
CA LEU A 38 11.52 5.67 -2.31
C LEU A 38 12.30 4.36 -2.24
N CYS A 39 11.86 3.46 -1.37
CA CYS A 39 12.33 2.07 -1.32
C CYS A 39 11.22 1.13 -1.78
N THR A 40 11.55 0.22 -2.68
CA THR A 40 10.65 -0.82 -3.17
C THR A 40 11.43 -2.07 -3.51
N PRO A 41 10.95 -3.29 -3.16
CA PRO A 41 11.63 -4.50 -3.54
C PRO A 41 11.64 -4.65 -5.06
N PRO A 42 12.75 -5.13 -5.65
CA PRO A 42 12.79 -5.50 -7.05
C PRO A 42 11.99 -6.78 -7.31
N GLY A 43 11.55 -6.95 -8.53
CA GLY A 43 11.02 -8.20 -9.04
C GLY A 43 12.09 -9.31 -9.10
N ARG A 44 11.70 -10.50 -9.50
CA ARG A 44 12.62 -11.65 -9.64
C ARG A 44 13.74 -11.42 -10.66
N ASP A 45 13.51 -10.52 -11.62
CA ASP A 45 14.49 -10.08 -12.62
C ASP A 45 15.45 -8.98 -12.11
N GLY A 46 15.36 -8.62 -10.85
CA GLY A 46 16.15 -7.56 -10.23
C GLY A 46 15.74 -6.13 -10.64
N LYS A 47 14.59 -5.96 -11.31
CA LYS A 47 14.12 -4.66 -11.79
C LYS A 47 12.90 -4.19 -11.01
N VAL A 48 12.72 -2.88 -10.95
CA VAL A 48 11.48 -2.26 -10.49
C VAL A 48 10.51 -2.17 -11.67
N HIS A 49 9.24 -2.45 -11.42
CA HIS A 49 8.22 -2.41 -12.46
C HIS A 49 8.14 -1.04 -13.15
N PRO A 50 8.06 -0.96 -14.49
CA PRO A 50 8.07 0.30 -15.23
C PRO A 50 6.98 1.30 -14.80
N ALA A 51 5.77 0.82 -14.47
CA ALA A 51 4.69 1.68 -13.99
C ALA A 51 5.04 2.39 -12.66
N VAL A 52 5.74 1.70 -11.74
CA VAL A 52 6.23 2.28 -10.48
C VAL A 52 7.28 3.35 -10.75
N LEU A 53 8.20 3.08 -11.67
CA LEU A 53 9.24 4.06 -12.08
C LEU A 53 8.63 5.29 -12.75
N PHE A 54 7.64 5.09 -13.61
CA PHE A 54 6.93 6.17 -14.29
C PHE A 54 6.16 7.03 -13.28
N ALA A 55 5.38 6.41 -12.39
CA ALA A 55 4.65 7.13 -11.34
C ALA A 55 5.60 7.93 -10.44
N ALA A 56 6.72 7.34 -10.03
CA ALA A 56 7.73 8.00 -9.21
C ALA A 56 8.35 9.22 -9.93
N LYS A 57 8.64 9.10 -11.23
CA LYS A 57 9.14 10.20 -12.04
C LYS A 57 8.14 11.34 -12.13
N VAL A 58 6.88 11.04 -12.44
CA VAL A 58 5.80 12.04 -12.56
C VAL A 58 5.53 12.74 -11.22
N ALA A 59 5.53 11.99 -10.12
CA ALA A 59 5.34 12.52 -8.79
C ALA A 59 6.55 13.28 -8.22
N GLY A 60 7.71 13.26 -8.91
CA GLY A 60 8.89 14.01 -8.51
C GLY A 60 9.71 13.34 -7.41
N VAL A 61 9.73 12.02 -7.35
CA VAL A 61 10.61 11.25 -6.47
C VAL A 61 12.07 11.47 -6.91
N ASN A 62 12.93 11.78 -5.94
CA ASN A 62 14.33 12.12 -6.23
C ASN A 62 15.23 10.89 -6.38
N ARG A 63 15.01 9.88 -5.52
CA ARG A 63 15.83 8.65 -5.48
C ARG A 63 14.96 7.43 -5.26
N ILE A 64 15.29 6.36 -5.98
CA ILE A 64 14.62 5.06 -5.86
C ILE A 64 15.68 4.01 -5.53
N PHE A 65 15.43 3.24 -4.45
CA PHE A 65 16.29 2.16 -4.00
C PHE A 65 15.57 0.82 -4.14
N LYS A 66 16.25 -0.16 -4.72
CA LYS A 66 15.75 -1.53 -4.88
C LYS A 66 15.96 -2.32 -3.58
N ALA A 67 15.23 -1.94 -2.55
CA ALA A 67 15.27 -2.56 -1.24
C ALA A 67 13.86 -2.73 -0.70
N GLY A 68 13.55 -3.87 -0.13
CA GLY A 68 12.24 -4.20 0.45
C GLY A 68 12.36 -4.68 1.90
N GLY A 69 11.22 -4.94 2.51
CA GLY A 69 11.16 -5.52 3.85
C GLY A 69 11.72 -4.62 4.96
N ILE A 70 12.09 -5.25 6.05
CA ILE A 70 12.64 -4.60 7.24
C ILE A 70 13.95 -3.86 6.94
N GLN A 71 14.74 -4.36 6.00
CA GLN A 71 16.02 -3.78 5.59
C GLN A 71 15.83 -2.37 5.00
N ALA A 72 14.78 -2.17 4.19
CA ALA A 72 14.45 -0.87 3.63
C ALA A 72 14.07 0.13 4.72
N ILE A 73 13.27 -0.30 5.70
CA ILE A 73 12.86 0.54 6.83
C ILE A 73 14.08 0.94 7.68
N ALA A 74 14.94 -0.04 8.03
CA ALA A 74 16.16 0.23 8.77
C ALA A 74 17.11 1.16 8.01
N ALA A 75 17.30 0.91 6.70
CA ALA A 75 18.16 1.77 5.87
C ALA A 75 17.66 3.22 5.81
N MET A 76 16.35 3.44 5.70
CA MET A 76 15.77 4.79 5.73
C MET A 76 15.84 5.43 7.12
N ALA A 77 15.65 4.63 8.20
CA ALA A 77 15.65 5.15 9.57
C ALA A 77 17.04 5.56 10.05
N TYR A 78 18.04 4.75 9.78
CA TYR A 78 19.40 4.99 10.29
C TYR A 78 20.33 5.64 9.27
N GLY A 79 20.04 5.48 7.99
CA GLY A 79 20.94 5.81 6.91
C GLY A 79 21.98 4.72 6.67
N THR A 80 22.44 4.62 5.44
CA THR A 80 23.55 3.77 5.01
C THR A 80 24.44 4.57 4.07
N GLU A 81 25.51 3.97 3.57
CA GLU A 81 26.33 4.59 2.54
C GLU A 81 25.51 5.00 1.30
N SER A 82 24.53 4.18 0.92
CA SER A 82 23.72 4.40 -0.29
C SER A 82 22.38 5.10 0.00
N VAL A 83 21.67 4.65 1.04
CA VAL A 83 20.33 5.15 1.40
C VAL A 83 20.46 6.22 2.44
N PRO A 84 20.07 7.46 2.16
CA PRO A 84 20.17 8.53 3.15
C PRO A 84 19.13 8.37 4.25
N LYS A 85 19.49 8.73 5.49
CA LYS A 85 18.56 8.82 6.61
C LYS A 85 17.43 9.79 6.29
N VAL A 86 16.19 9.41 6.59
CA VAL A 86 14.99 10.23 6.40
C VAL A 86 14.42 10.71 7.74
N TYR A 87 13.53 11.71 7.69
CA TYR A 87 12.89 12.25 8.90
C TYR A 87 11.58 11.53 9.23
N LYS A 88 10.89 11.04 8.22
CA LYS A 88 9.65 10.29 8.38
C LYS A 88 9.51 9.23 7.29
N ILE A 89 8.96 8.07 7.65
CA ILE A 89 8.71 6.96 6.74
C ILE A 89 7.21 6.78 6.57
N PHE A 90 6.76 6.76 5.32
CA PHE A 90 5.38 6.51 4.93
C PHE A 90 5.31 5.27 4.05
N GLY A 91 4.21 4.59 4.10
CA GLY A 91 3.87 3.51 3.19
C GLY A 91 3.36 2.26 3.88
N PRO A 92 2.45 1.54 3.22
CA PRO A 92 1.94 0.27 3.71
C PRO A 92 3.01 -0.82 3.61
N GLY A 93 2.80 -1.92 4.30
CA GLY A 93 3.68 -3.08 4.23
C GLY A 93 3.08 -4.27 4.95
N ASN A 94 3.73 -5.42 4.83
CA ASN A 94 3.36 -6.61 5.58
C ASN A 94 3.66 -6.44 7.08
N GLN A 95 3.26 -7.44 7.88
CA GLN A 95 3.46 -7.44 9.34
C GLN A 95 4.91 -7.16 9.76
N TYR A 96 5.91 -7.64 9.01
CA TYR A 96 7.33 -7.40 9.33
C TYR A 96 7.73 -5.95 9.08
N VAL A 97 7.28 -5.36 7.99
CA VAL A 97 7.51 -3.94 7.68
C VAL A 97 6.81 -3.06 8.71
N THR A 98 5.58 -3.39 9.08
CA THR A 98 4.83 -2.67 10.12
C THR A 98 5.55 -2.75 11.48
N ALA A 99 5.99 -3.94 11.89
CA ALA A 99 6.75 -4.11 13.13
C ALA A 99 8.07 -3.31 13.09
N ALA A 100 8.80 -3.34 11.98
CA ALA A 100 10.02 -2.55 11.83
C ALA A 100 9.76 -1.04 11.93
N LYS A 101 8.70 -0.55 11.28
CA LYS A 101 8.27 0.86 11.39
C LYS A 101 7.96 1.24 12.84
N GLN A 102 7.19 0.41 13.55
CA GLN A 102 6.87 0.65 14.95
C GLN A 102 8.14 0.70 15.83
N LEU A 103 9.07 -0.23 15.64
CA LEU A 103 10.33 -0.25 16.40
C LEU A 103 11.16 1.02 16.18
N VAL A 104 11.36 1.43 14.94
CA VAL A 104 12.13 2.65 14.65
C VAL A 104 11.40 3.93 15.08
N SER A 105 10.08 3.89 15.19
CA SER A 105 9.29 5.04 15.62
C SER A 105 9.41 5.37 17.11
N LEU A 106 9.87 4.42 17.91
CA LEU A 106 10.03 4.63 19.35
C LEU A 106 11.10 5.68 19.68
N ARG A 107 12.14 5.82 18.85
CA ARG A 107 13.30 6.67 19.17
C ARG A 107 13.94 7.39 17.98
N ASP A 108 13.77 6.86 16.75
CA ASP A 108 14.68 7.21 15.65
C ASP A 108 14.04 8.05 14.56
N VAL A 109 12.84 7.67 14.09
CA VAL A 109 12.20 8.30 12.94
C VAL A 109 10.68 8.25 13.06
N ALA A 110 9.99 9.33 12.71
CA ALA A 110 8.54 9.34 12.70
C ALA A 110 7.99 8.44 11.58
N ILE A 111 6.80 7.88 11.78
CA ILE A 111 6.11 7.05 10.79
C ILE A 111 4.69 7.56 10.56
N ASP A 112 4.03 7.08 9.50
CA ASP A 112 2.58 7.15 9.34
C ASP A 112 1.88 6.19 10.32
N MET A 113 0.56 6.20 10.30
CA MET A 113 -0.22 5.31 11.16
C MET A 113 0.11 3.84 10.83
N PRO A 114 0.44 3.01 11.83
CA PRO A 114 0.58 1.58 11.61
C PRO A 114 -0.74 1.02 11.08
N ALA A 115 -0.68 0.37 9.92
CA ALA A 115 -1.82 -0.30 9.33
C ALA A 115 -1.65 -1.82 9.48
N GLY A 116 -2.71 -2.48 9.94
CA GLY A 116 -2.83 -3.94 9.91
C GLY A 116 -3.43 -4.42 8.58
N PRO A 117 -3.76 -5.71 8.47
CA PRO A 117 -4.57 -6.22 7.37
C PRO A 117 -5.87 -5.42 7.29
N SER A 118 -6.24 -5.01 6.08
CA SER A 118 -7.49 -4.30 5.87
C SER A 118 -8.64 -5.31 5.80
N GLU A 119 -9.78 -4.91 6.33
CA GLU A 119 -11.03 -5.65 6.27
C GLU A 119 -12.10 -4.74 5.69
N VAL A 120 -13.04 -5.32 4.95
CA VAL A 120 -14.21 -4.60 4.47
C VAL A 120 -15.48 -5.29 4.98
N GLU A 121 -16.40 -4.50 5.48
CA GLU A 121 -17.75 -4.92 5.79
C GLU A 121 -18.73 -4.11 4.95
N VAL A 122 -19.55 -4.81 4.18
CA VAL A 122 -20.63 -4.21 3.38
C VAL A 122 -21.94 -4.52 4.08
N LEU A 123 -22.60 -3.49 4.61
CA LEU A 123 -23.93 -3.56 5.16
C LEU A 123 -24.94 -3.14 4.07
N ALA A 124 -25.80 -4.07 3.66
CA ALA A 124 -26.71 -3.84 2.54
C ALA A 124 -28.08 -4.52 2.75
N ASP A 125 -29.12 -3.88 2.30
CA ASP A 125 -30.48 -4.42 2.25
C ASP A 125 -30.89 -4.83 0.81
N GLU A 126 -32.15 -5.18 0.62
CA GLU A 126 -32.69 -5.64 -0.65
C GLU A 126 -32.63 -4.60 -1.79
N THR A 127 -32.39 -3.32 -1.48
CA THR A 127 -32.31 -2.25 -2.48
C THR A 127 -30.93 -2.15 -3.11
N ALA A 128 -29.92 -2.82 -2.55
CA ALA A 128 -28.55 -2.75 -3.03
C ALA A 128 -28.37 -3.51 -4.36
N ASN A 129 -27.48 -2.96 -5.20
CA ASN A 129 -27.11 -3.62 -6.44
C ASN A 129 -26.05 -4.72 -6.17
N PRO A 130 -26.35 -6.02 -6.42
CA PRO A 130 -25.43 -7.12 -6.15
C PRO A 130 -24.11 -7.03 -6.92
N VAL A 131 -24.09 -6.42 -8.10
CA VAL A 131 -22.87 -6.23 -8.90
C VAL A 131 -21.89 -5.31 -8.17
N PHE A 132 -22.36 -4.22 -7.59
CA PHE A 132 -21.51 -3.30 -6.84
C PHE A 132 -21.06 -3.86 -5.52
N VAL A 133 -21.95 -4.56 -4.81
CA VAL A 133 -21.59 -5.25 -3.56
C VAL A 133 -20.50 -6.29 -3.80
N ALA A 134 -20.62 -7.08 -4.86
CA ALA A 134 -19.60 -8.06 -5.23
C ALA A 134 -18.26 -7.40 -5.56
N ALA A 135 -18.27 -6.29 -6.30
CA ALA A 135 -17.06 -5.55 -6.64
C ALA A 135 -16.37 -4.98 -5.40
N ASP A 136 -17.13 -4.43 -4.44
CA ASP A 136 -16.57 -3.93 -3.17
C ASP A 136 -15.93 -5.03 -2.34
N LEU A 137 -16.56 -6.20 -2.24
CA LEU A 137 -16.00 -7.36 -1.54
C LEU A 137 -14.71 -7.85 -2.21
N LEU A 138 -14.71 -7.97 -3.54
CA LEU A 138 -13.55 -8.43 -4.31
C LEU A 138 -12.40 -7.44 -4.26
N SER A 139 -12.67 -6.14 -4.24
CA SER A 139 -11.63 -5.10 -4.13
C SER A 139 -10.80 -5.22 -2.86
N GLN A 140 -11.38 -5.74 -1.78
CA GLN A 140 -10.66 -6.02 -0.55
C GLN A 140 -10.00 -7.40 -0.57
N ALA A 141 -10.68 -8.40 -1.09
CA ALA A 141 -10.16 -9.77 -1.16
C ALA A 141 -8.87 -9.89 -1.98
N GLU A 142 -8.67 -9.03 -2.99
CA GLU A 142 -7.45 -9.01 -3.81
C GLU A 142 -6.17 -8.65 -3.03
N HIS A 143 -6.29 -8.03 -1.85
CA HIS A 143 -5.13 -7.61 -1.06
C HIS A 143 -4.33 -8.78 -0.46
N GLY A 144 -4.95 -9.93 -0.26
CA GLY A 144 -4.26 -11.14 0.20
C GLY A 144 -5.11 -12.07 1.03
N VAL A 145 -4.53 -13.20 1.36
CA VAL A 145 -5.21 -14.29 2.10
C VAL A 145 -5.58 -13.90 3.55
N ASP A 146 -4.94 -12.88 4.10
CA ASP A 146 -5.21 -12.37 5.45
C ASP A 146 -6.30 -11.29 5.44
N SER A 147 -6.80 -10.89 4.25
CA SER A 147 -7.88 -9.90 4.12
C SER A 147 -9.24 -10.56 4.27
N GLN A 148 -10.12 -9.89 5.00
CA GLN A 148 -11.50 -10.33 5.17
C GLN A 148 -12.45 -9.38 4.42
N ALA A 149 -13.44 -9.97 3.75
CA ALA A 149 -14.52 -9.24 3.08
C ALA A 149 -15.85 -9.87 3.52
N ILE A 150 -16.70 -9.09 4.21
CA ILE A 150 -17.89 -9.57 4.88
C ILE A 150 -19.11 -8.83 4.32
N LEU A 151 -20.13 -9.57 3.90
CA LEU A 151 -21.45 -9.02 3.60
C LEU A 151 -22.41 -9.28 4.77
N ILE A 152 -22.99 -8.23 5.30
CA ILE A 152 -24.11 -8.30 6.27
C ILE A 152 -25.37 -7.82 5.56
N THR A 153 -26.38 -8.68 5.50
CA THR A 153 -27.65 -8.35 4.86
C THR A 153 -28.82 -9.06 5.54
N THR A 154 -29.96 -8.41 5.50
CA THR A 154 -31.25 -8.99 5.92
C THR A 154 -31.96 -9.68 4.76
N SER A 155 -31.50 -9.51 3.50
CA SER A 155 -32.11 -10.11 2.31
C SER A 155 -31.36 -11.37 1.88
N VAL A 156 -32.06 -12.49 1.91
CA VAL A 156 -31.54 -13.78 1.42
C VAL A 156 -31.37 -13.71 -0.13
N GLU A 157 -32.26 -13.01 -0.80
CA GLU A 157 -32.21 -12.81 -2.24
C GLU A 157 -30.95 -12.05 -2.65
N LEU A 158 -30.62 -10.95 -1.94
CA LEU A 158 -29.38 -10.20 -2.19
C LEU A 158 -28.15 -11.08 -1.93
N GLN A 159 -28.13 -11.84 -0.81
CA GLN A 159 -27.05 -12.73 -0.50
C GLN A 159 -26.76 -13.73 -1.63
N GLN A 160 -27.82 -14.35 -2.18
CA GLN A 160 -27.66 -15.30 -3.28
C GLN A 160 -27.18 -14.61 -4.56
N ALA A 161 -27.76 -13.46 -4.89
CA ALA A 161 -27.35 -12.68 -6.07
C ALA A 161 -25.89 -12.24 -5.99
N VAL A 162 -25.42 -11.78 -4.81
CA VAL A 162 -24.02 -11.40 -4.61
C VAL A 162 -23.07 -12.58 -4.74
N LYS A 163 -23.45 -13.78 -4.24
CA LYS A 163 -22.63 -14.99 -4.42
C LYS A 163 -22.43 -15.33 -5.89
N VAL A 164 -23.49 -15.29 -6.67
CA VAL A 164 -23.44 -15.55 -8.12
C VAL A 164 -22.56 -14.49 -8.80
N GLU A 165 -22.72 -13.24 -8.43
CA GLU A 165 -21.99 -12.14 -9.03
C GLU A 165 -20.48 -12.19 -8.69
N VAL A 166 -20.12 -12.56 -7.46
CA VAL A 166 -18.71 -12.78 -7.08
C VAL A 166 -18.05 -13.83 -7.97
N GLU A 167 -18.72 -14.97 -8.21
CA GLU A 167 -18.20 -16.01 -9.10
C GLU A 167 -18.06 -15.50 -10.55
N CYS A 168 -19.05 -14.73 -11.03
CA CYS A 168 -18.99 -14.14 -12.36
C CYS A 168 -17.83 -13.16 -12.52
N GLN A 169 -17.59 -12.29 -11.54
CA GLN A 169 -16.50 -11.30 -11.60
C GLN A 169 -15.13 -11.96 -11.43
N LEU A 170 -15.00 -12.97 -10.55
CA LEU A 170 -13.77 -13.75 -10.40
C LEU A 170 -13.35 -14.47 -11.70
N ALA A 171 -14.30 -14.89 -12.50
CA ALA A 171 -14.02 -15.53 -13.78
C ALA A 171 -13.45 -14.57 -14.84
N LEU A 172 -13.52 -13.26 -14.60
CA LEU A 172 -13.00 -12.21 -15.49
C LEU A 172 -11.59 -11.73 -15.08
N LEU A 173 -11.13 -12.08 -13.87
CA LEU A 173 -9.82 -11.73 -13.35
C LEU A 173 -8.78 -12.80 -13.66
#